data_905e7c31d313244fe3660d92758f6f90
#
_entry.id   905e7c31d313244fe3660d92758f6f90
#
_cell.length_a   1.000
_cell.length_b   1.000
_cell.length_c   1.000
_cell.angle_alpha   90.00
_cell.angle_beta   90.00
_cell.angle_gamma   90.00
#
_symmetry.space_group_name_H-M   'P 1'
#
loop_
_entity.id
_entity.type
_entity.pdbx_description
1 polymer ?
#
loop_
_entity_poly.entity_id
_entity_poly.type
_entity_poly.pdbx_seq_one_letter_code
_entity_poly.pdbx_strand_id
1 'polypeptide(L)'
;LNKDNDDRFTGYALSLGEGWLSATLDLSDMNILGNQLMLSWLATKEANGLQHVAEYIGSLQVLTPDTLPSTGQQISAIAEKVFQLKKMNGQSPIFRRFVKMMQIADLGITDVSLGYHDDSDFQFPESVSSDIQRAFINENRWDFKLFHKVGNLDEPLGLPLRLESQGTQTLVKIVPYLFQALENGSFLAYDEISTAVHPELLKFLVNLFQNSKSNPKGAQLLFTTQDASIASSDTLRADQVWFVEKKDGSSDLYSAQDFDGVTVTGIPFEKWYRAGRFGAIPSFG
;
A
#
# COMPACT_ATOMS: atom_id res chain seq x y z
N LEU A 1 6.22 -31.28 -0.57
CA LEU A 1 7.44 -30.93 0.16
C LEU A 1 7.53 -31.81 1.40
N ASN A 2 8.52 -32.67 1.48
CA ASN A 2 8.77 -33.46 2.67
C ASN A 2 9.75 -32.70 3.56
N LYS A 3 9.53 -32.72 4.87
CA LYS A 3 10.37 -32.07 5.87
C LYS A 3 11.19 -33.15 6.60
N ASP A 4 12.48 -32.95 6.74
CA ASP A 4 13.34 -33.82 7.55
C ASP A 4 13.39 -33.37 9.02
N ASN A 5 14.09 -34.14 9.86
CA ASN A 5 14.21 -33.88 11.30
C ASN A 5 15.03 -32.61 11.64
N ASP A 6 15.72 -32.02 10.67
CA ASP A 6 16.51 -30.80 10.83
C ASP A 6 15.79 -29.55 10.30
N ASP A 7 14.47 -29.60 10.10
CA ASP A 7 13.68 -28.52 9.51
C ASP A 7 14.03 -28.17 8.05
N ARG A 8 14.70 -29.08 7.33
CA ARG A 8 15.04 -28.94 5.91
C ARG A 8 14.02 -29.63 5.04
N PHE A 9 13.70 -29.03 3.91
CA PHE A 9 12.82 -29.66 2.95
C PHE A 9 13.64 -30.57 2.02
N THR A 10 13.32 -31.86 2.02
CA THR A 10 13.91 -32.87 1.15
C THR A 10 12.84 -33.38 0.17
N GLY A 11 13.18 -33.45 -1.10
CA GLY A 11 12.29 -33.93 -2.15
C GLY A 11 11.28 -32.87 -2.63
N TYR A 12 11.51 -32.39 -3.84
CA TYR A 12 10.70 -31.34 -4.47
C TYR A 12 10.03 -31.92 -5.73
N ALA A 13 8.71 -31.74 -5.83
CA ALA A 13 8.01 -31.86 -7.10
C ALA A 13 7.54 -30.44 -7.49
N LEU A 14 8.13 -29.89 -8.54
CA LEU A 14 7.70 -28.65 -9.15
C LEU A 14 6.80 -29.00 -10.33
N SER A 15 5.50 -28.74 -10.20
CA SER A 15 4.58 -28.80 -11.34
C SER A 15 4.41 -27.38 -11.87
N LEU A 16 4.99 -27.12 -13.02
CA LEU A 16 4.79 -25.87 -13.75
C LEU A 16 3.62 -26.09 -14.71
N GLY A 17 2.62 -25.21 -14.70
CA GLY A 17 1.49 -25.25 -15.61
C GLY A 17 1.93 -25.19 -17.08
N GLU A 18 1.13 -25.71 -18.00
CA GLU A 18 1.39 -25.69 -19.44
C GLU A 18 1.65 -24.23 -19.89
N GLY A 19 2.79 -24.00 -20.54
CA GLY A 19 3.20 -22.68 -21.03
C GLY A 19 4.25 -21.94 -20.19
N TRP A 20 4.62 -22.46 -19.03
CA TRP A 20 5.67 -21.91 -18.17
C TRP A 20 6.97 -22.73 -18.29
N LEU A 21 8.00 -22.11 -18.87
CA LEU A 21 9.42 -22.50 -18.90
C LEU A 21 9.75 -24.00 -19.10
N SER A 22 10.34 -24.30 -20.22
CA SER A 22 11.02 -25.58 -20.51
C SER A 22 12.43 -25.71 -19.86
N ALA A 23 12.69 -25.04 -18.76
CA ALA A 23 13.98 -25.15 -18.07
C ALA A 23 13.92 -26.25 -17.02
N THR A 24 14.78 -27.27 -17.21
CA THR A 24 15.07 -28.26 -16.16
C THR A 24 15.89 -27.57 -15.07
N LEU A 25 15.30 -27.31 -13.92
CA LEU A 25 16.01 -26.79 -12.74
C LEU A 25 16.66 -28.00 -12.05
N ASP A 26 17.98 -28.02 -11.95
CA ASP A 26 18.67 -28.93 -11.06
C ASP A 26 18.51 -28.44 -9.62
N LEU A 27 17.70 -29.16 -8.84
CA LEU A 27 17.40 -28.84 -7.45
C LEU A 27 18.19 -29.71 -6.46
N SER A 28 19.21 -30.47 -6.96
CA SER A 28 20.01 -31.37 -6.14
C SER A 28 20.74 -30.68 -4.97
N ASP A 29 21.10 -29.39 -5.15
CA ASP A 29 21.80 -28.58 -4.14
C ASP A 29 20.85 -27.69 -3.30
N MET A 30 19.55 -27.97 -3.32
CA MET A 30 18.57 -27.11 -2.69
C MET A 30 18.55 -27.29 -1.17
N ASN A 31 19.18 -26.38 -0.48
CA ASN A 31 19.21 -26.30 0.98
C ASN A 31 18.43 -25.07 1.44
N ILE A 32 17.10 -25.21 1.56
CA ILE A 32 16.22 -24.14 2.00
C ILE A 32 16.00 -24.26 3.51
N LEU A 33 16.35 -23.20 4.25
CA LEU A 33 16.01 -23.10 5.65
C LEU A 33 14.47 -23.00 5.82
N GLY A 34 13.93 -23.57 6.89
CA GLY A 34 12.48 -23.68 7.09
C GLY A 34 11.68 -22.35 7.10
N ASN A 35 12.38 -21.22 7.27
CA ASN A 35 11.83 -19.86 7.22
C ASN A 35 12.15 -19.12 5.92
N GLN A 36 12.80 -19.75 4.94
CA GLN A 36 13.14 -19.14 3.67
C GLN A 36 12.13 -19.52 2.58
N LEU A 37 11.56 -18.54 1.92
CA LEU A 37 10.74 -18.80 0.73
C LEU A 37 11.58 -19.35 -0.40
N MET A 38 11.11 -20.42 -1.07
CA MET A 38 11.77 -21.04 -2.21
C MET A 38 12.11 -20.00 -3.31
N LEU A 39 11.26 -19.04 -3.56
CA LEU A 39 11.49 -17.96 -4.52
C LEU A 39 12.66 -17.06 -4.14
N SER A 40 12.86 -16.77 -2.84
CA SER A 40 14.02 -15.99 -2.38
C SER A 40 15.32 -16.77 -2.60
N TRP A 41 15.31 -18.09 -2.44
CA TRP A 41 16.45 -18.94 -2.72
C TRP A 41 16.74 -19.01 -4.23
N LEU A 42 15.70 -19.18 -5.06
CA LEU A 42 15.83 -19.21 -6.53
C LEU A 42 16.36 -17.88 -7.10
N ALA A 43 16.04 -16.74 -6.47
CA ALA A 43 16.58 -15.43 -6.85
C ALA A 43 18.12 -15.35 -6.71
N THR A 44 18.73 -16.17 -5.81
CA THR A 44 20.18 -16.18 -5.60
C THR A 44 20.93 -17.08 -6.60
N LYS A 45 20.23 -17.88 -7.40
CA LYS A 45 20.82 -18.95 -8.23
C LYS A 45 20.84 -18.65 -9.74
N GLU A 46 20.67 -17.40 -10.17
CA GLU A 46 20.70 -17.00 -11.60
C GLU A 46 19.87 -17.93 -12.53
N ALA A 47 18.83 -18.56 -11.96
CA ALA A 47 17.98 -19.48 -12.70
C ALA A 47 17.16 -18.70 -13.75
N ASN A 48 17.50 -18.89 -15.03
CA ASN A 48 16.92 -18.19 -16.18
C ASN A 48 15.40 -18.11 -16.11
N GLY A 49 14.86 -16.89 -16.03
CA GLY A 49 13.43 -16.58 -16.03
C GLY A 49 12.78 -16.52 -14.63
N LEU A 50 13.28 -17.20 -13.61
CA LEU A 50 12.72 -17.14 -12.25
C LEU A 50 13.23 -15.94 -11.46
N GLN A 51 14.37 -15.38 -11.84
CA GLN A 51 14.88 -14.15 -11.23
C GLN A 51 13.88 -12.99 -11.36
N HIS A 52 13.30 -12.79 -12.54
CA HIS A 52 12.29 -11.74 -12.76
C HIS A 52 11.02 -11.96 -11.94
N VAL A 53 10.60 -13.22 -11.74
CA VAL A 53 9.46 -13.56 -10.88
C VAL A 53 9.78 -13.25 -9.42
N ALA A 54 10.97 -13.62 -8.96
CA ALA A 54 11.42 -13.34 -7.59
C ALA A 54 11.60 -11.83 -7.34
N GLU A 55 12.16 -11.09 -8.31
CA GLU A 55 12.27 -9.63 -8.28
C GLU A 55 10.88 -8.97 -8.23
N TYR A 56 9.94 -9.45 -9.07
CA TYR A 56 8.56 -8.96 -9.06
C TYR A 56 7.90 -9.21 -7.71
N ILE A 57 7.96 -10.43 -7.17
CA ILE A 57 7.38 -10.75 -5.86
C ILE A 57 8.07 -9.96 -4.75
N GLY A 58 9.40 -9.80 -4.81
CA GLY A 58 10.16 -8.97 -3.87
C GLY A 58 9.83 -7.47 -3.97
N SER A 59 9.28 -7.03 -5.09
CA SER A 59 8.84 -5.64 -5.31
C SER A 59 7.41 -5.38 -4.84
N LEU A 60 6.65 -6.43 -4.47
CA LEU A 60 5.28 -6.26 -3.98
C LEU A 60 5.28 -5.47 -2.67
N GLN A 61 4.56 -4.36 -2.68
CA GLN A 61 4.35 -3.56 -1.47
C GLN A 61 3.05 -3.97 -0.81
N VAL A 62 3.13 -4.34 0.47
CA VAL A 62 1.96 -4.59 1.32
C VAL A 62 1.96 -3.56 2.43
N LEU A 63 0.94 -2.74 2.49
CA LEU A 63 0.76 -1.72 3.52
C LEU A 63 -0.42 -2.13 4.41
N THR A 64 -0.18 -2.14 5.71
CA THR A 64 -1.22 -2.37 6.72
C THR A 64 -1.20 -1.25 7.74
N PRO A 65 -2.32 -0.89 8.37
CA PRO A 65 -2.34 0.13 9.42
C PRO A 65 -1.35 -0.15 10.56
N ASP A 66 -1.22 -1.42 10.94
CA ASP A 66 -0.42 -1.85 12.10
C ASP A 66 1.08 -1.93 11.80
N THR A 67 1.47 -2.09 10.53
CA THR A 67 2.89 -2.20 10.14
C THR A 67 3.53 -0.88 9.77
N LEU A 68 2.75 0.20 9.78
CA LEU A 68 3.29 1.53 9.50
C LEU A 68 4.14 2.00 10.69
N PRO A 69 5.36 2.49 10.43
CA PRO A 69 6.23 3.01 11.48
C PRO A 69 5.61 4.24 12.15
N SER A 70 6.25 4.73 13.22
CA SER A 70 5.88 6.00 13.86
C SER A 70 5.77 7.14 12.84
N THR A 71 5.02 8.20 13.16
CA THR A 71 4.78 9.30 12.21
C THR A 71 6.07 9.90 11.68
N GLY A 72 7.09 10.14 12.51
CA GLY A 72 8.36 10.71 12.08
C GLY A 72 9.15 9.76 11.17
N GLN A 73 9.25 8.49 11.53
CA GLN A 73 9.91 7.46 10.71
C GLN A 73 9.17 7.26 9.38
N GLN A 74 7.85 7.31 9.40
CA GLN A 74 7.04 7.19 8.19
C GLN A 74 7.25 8.38 7.25
N ILE A 75 7.28 9.60 7.79
CA ILE A 75 7.57 10.80 7.00
C ILE A 75 8.97 10.74 6.41
N SER A 76 9.97 10.31 7.16
CA SER A 76 11.32 10.08 6.65
C SER A 76 11.32 9.09 5.48
N ALA A 77 10.63 7.95 5.64
CA ALA A 77 10.53 6.94 4.57
C ALA A 77 9.83 7.49 3.32
N ILE A 78 8.73 8.23 3.49
CA ILE A 78 8.02 8.86 2.37
C ILE A 78 8.91 9.89 1.67
N ALA A 79 9.55 10.79 2.41
CA ALA A 79 10.39 11.84 1.85
C ALA A 79 11.61 11.29 1.10
N GLU A 80 12.27 10.29 1.66
CA GLU A 80 13.53 9.77 1.13
C GLU A 80 13.32 8.69 0.07
N LYS A 81 12.43 7.72 0.31
CA LYS A 81 12.24 6.57 -0.57
C LYS A 81 11.17 6.80 -1.64
N VAL A 82 10.03 7.39 -1.25
CA VAL A 82 8.91 7.59 -2.17
C VAL A 82 9.09 8.88 -2.98
N PHE A 83 9.25 10.02 -2.30
CA PHE A 83 9.43 11.30 -2.99
C PHE A 83 10.84 11.52 -3.49
N GLN A 84 11.84 10.85 -2.93
CA GLN A 84 13.25 10.99 -3.29
C GLN A 84 13.72 12.46 -3.28
N LEU A 85 13.24 13.26 -2.33
CA LEU A 85 13.42 14.73 -2.33
C LEU A 85 14.88 15.16 -2.34
N LYS A 86 15.75 14.52 -1.55
CA LYS A 86 17.20 14.81 -1.58
C LYS A 86 17.83 14.52 -2.93
N LYS A 87 17.52 13.36 -3.51
CA LYS A 87 18.07 12.93 -4.81
C LYS A 87 17.62 13.83 -5.96
N MET A 88 16.42 14.38 -5.86
CA MET A 88 15.78 15.19 -6.90
C MET A 88 15.82 16.70 -6.61
N ASN A 89 16.60 17.15 -5.62
CA ASN A 89 16.68 18.56 -5.22
C ASN A 89 15.29 19.22 -5.07
N GLY A 90 14.34 18.51 -4.41
CA GLY A 90 12.99 18.97 -4.18
C GLY A 90 12.03 18.92 -5.40
N GLN A 91 12.50 18.50 -6.58
CA GLN A 91 11.70 18.49 -7.82
C GLN A 91 11.01 17.15 -8.12
N SER A 92 10.62 16.40 -7.10
CA SER A 92 9.96 15.12 -7.27
C SER A 92 8.61 15.24 -7.98
N PRO A 93 8.37 14.54 -9.11
CA PRO A 93 7.07 14.52 -9.76
C PRO A 93 5.98 13.93 -8.86
N ILE A 94 6.31 12.88 -8.08
CA ILE A 94 5.38 12.24 -7.15
C ILE A 94 4.97 13.23 -6.06
N PHE A 95 5.93 14.00 -5.51
CA PHE A 95 5.62 15.00 -4.51
C PHE A 95 4.70 16.11 -5.03
N ARG A 96 4.95 16.61 -6.24
CA ARG A 96 4.05 17.62 -6.86
C ARG A 96 2.63 17.08 -7.07
N ARG A 97 2.48 15.83 -7.52
CA ARG A 97 1.16 15.19 -7.67
C ARG A 97 0.49 15.01 -6.31
N PHE A 98 1.27 14.65 -5.30
CA PHE A 98 0.80 14.54 -3.93
C PHE A 98 0.28 15.87 -3.39
N VAL A 99 1.06 16.97 -3.49
CA VAL A 99 0.60 18.31 -3.07
C VAL A 99 -0.70 18.68 -3.75
N LYS A 100 -0.79 18.51 -5.07
CA LYS A 100 -2.03 18.77 -5.82
C LYS A 100 -3.20 17.91 -5.33
N MET A 101 -2.95 16.66 -4.99
CA MET A 101 -3.98 15.78 -4.46
C MET A 101 -4.48 16.25 -3.09
N MET A 102 -3.58 16.67 -2.19
CA MET A 102 -3.95 17.20 -0.90
C MET A 102 -4.81 18.47 -1.01
N GLN A 103 -4.50 19.36 -1.95
CA GLN A 103 -5.30 20.55 -2.24
C GLN A 103 -6.72 20.22 -2.73
N ILE A 104 -6.91 19.09 -3.42
CA ILE A 104 -8.22 18.64 -3.91
C ILE A 104 -9.00 17.91 -2.80
N ALA A 105 -8.29 17.11 -2.01
CA ALA A 105 -8.89 16.21 -1.02
C ALA A 105 -9.40 16.93 0.24
N ASP A 106 -8.76 18.02 0.61
CA ASP A 106 -9.09 18.80 1.80
C ASP A 106 -9.30 20.26 1.41
N LEU A 107 -10.49 20.75 1.64
CA LEU A 107 -10.97 22.07 1.21
C LEU A 107 -10.21 23.25 1.86
N GLY A 108 -9.28 23.02 2.76
CA GLY A 108 -8.50 24.03 3.44
C GLY A 108 -7.02 24.06 3.09
N ILE A 109 -6.49 22.97 2.53
CA ILE A 109 -5.05 22.86 2.25
C ILE A 109 -4.69 23.65 0.99
N THR A 110 -3.78 24.60 1.15
CA THR A 110 -3.27 25.44 0.06
C THR A 110 -1.89 24.99 -0.44
N ASP A 111 -1.09 24.40 0.44
CA ASP A 111 0.25 23.92 0.12
C ASP A 111 0.74 22.87 1.13
N VAL A 112 1.82 22.17 0.78
CA VAL A 112 2.50 21.20 1.63
C VAL A 112 4.00 21.45 1.56
N SER A 113 4.67 21.51 2.71
CA SER A 113 6.13 21.56 2.77
C SER A 113 6.73 20.36 3.49
N LEU A 114 7.91 19.99 3.04
CA LEU A 114 8.80 19.02 3.68
C LEU A 114 10.16 19.67 3.87
N GLY A 115 10.42 20.16 5.07
CA GLY A 115 11.70 20.66 5.50
C GLY A 115 12.61 19.52 5.95
N TYR A 116 13.90 19.59 5.65
CA TYR A 116 14.91 18.66 6.13
C TYR A 116 15.81 19.34 7.15
N HIS A 117 16.08 18.67 8.26
CA HIS A 117 17.01 19.10 9.30
C HIS A 117 18.27 18.24 9.28
N ASP A 118 19.43 18.87 9.26
CA ASP A 118 20.71 18.19 9.45
C ASP A 118 20.93 17.85 10.94
N ASP A 119 21.82 16.92 11.22
CA ASP A 119 22.11 16.51 12.60
C ASP A 119 22.58 17.69 13.47
N SER A 120 23.25 18.69 12.87
CA SER A 120 23.71 19.92 13.51
C SER A 120 22.59 20.88 13.95
N ASP A 121 21.39 20.72 13.41
CA ASP A 121 20.23 21.54 13.79
C ASP A 121 19.63 21.13 15.14
N PHE A 122 20.05 19.95 15.64
CA PHE A 122 19.58 19.42 16.91
C PHE A 122 20.59 19.63 18.02
N GLN A 123 20.17 20.23 19.12
CA GLN A 123 20.99 20.43 20.31
C GLN A 123 20.45 19.60 21.47
N PHE A 124 21.33 18.85 22.12
CA PHE A 124 20.97 18.00 23.25
C PHE A 124 21.80 18.35 24.49
N PRO A 125 21.22 18.26 25.68
CA PRO A 125 22.00 18.28 26.92
C PRO A 125 23.01 17.12 26.96
N GLU A 126 24.16 17.32 27.61
CA GLU A 126 25.20 16.28 27.76
C GLU A 126 24.71 15.01 28.44
N SER A 127 23.66 15.09 29.24
CA SER A 127 23.06 13.96 29.94
C SER A 127 22.25 13.01 29.03
N VAL A 128 21.98 13.37 27.78
CA VAL A 128 21.20 12.54 26.86
C VAL A 128 22.13 11.60 26.11
N SER A 129 21.87 10.29 26.23
CA SER A 129 22.69 9.26 25.56
C SER A 129 22.61 9.38 24.03
N SER A 130 23.70 8.98 23.35
CA SER A 130 23.80 9.00 21.90
C SER A 130 22.68 8.23 21.18
N ASP A 131 22.18 7.15 21.79
CA ASP A 131 21.09 6.35 21.22
C ASP A 131 19.77 7.09 21.25
N ILE A 132 19.49 7.81 22.36
CA ILE A 132 18.29 8.66 22.46
C ILE A 132 18.38 9.83 21.48
N GLN A 133 19.56 10.47 21.36
CA GLN A 133 19.78 11.53 20.39
C GLN A 133 19.49 11.05 18.96
N ARG A 134 20.05 9.89 18.55
CA ARG A 134 19.80 9.32 17.23
C ARG A 134 18.33 8.99 16.99
N ALA A 135 17.66 8.38 17.98
CA ALA A 135 16.25 8.08 17.87
C ALA A 135 15.42 9.35 17.65
N PHE A 136 15.70 10.40 18.43
CA PHE A 136 15.03 11.69 18.32
C PHE A 136 15.28 12.36 16.96
N ILE A 137 16.54 12.40 16.49
CA ILE A 137 16.89 12.96 15.18
C ILE A 137 16.16 12.22 14.07
N ASN A 138 16.17 10.88 14.07
CA ASN A 138 15.48 10.09 13.05
C ASN A 138 13.97 10.34 13.02
N GLU A 139 13.36 10.57 14.16
CA GLU A 139 11.93 10.86 14.31
C GLU A 139 11.57 12.27 13.80
N ASN A 140 12.49 13.26 13.97
CA ASN A 140 12.21 14.66 13.73
C ASN A 140 13.03 15.27 12.57
N ARG A 141 13.72 14.45 11.81
CA ARG A 141 14.57 14.88 10.68
C ARG A 141 13.81 15.61 9.58
N TRP A 142 12.55 15.25 9.39
CA TRP A 142 11.68 15.86 8.40
C TRP A 142 10.53 16.62 9.05
N ASP A 143 10.45 17.92 8.76
CA ASP A 143 9.35 18.79 9.19
C ASP A 143 8.28 18.83 8.12
N PHE A 144 7.19 18.08 8.35
CA PHE A 144 6.06 18.00 7.44
C PHE A 144 4.95 18.95 7.90
N LYS A 145 4.64 19.93 7.06
CA LYS A 145 3.57 20.91 7.32
C LYS A 145 2.59 21.00 6.17
N LEU A 146 1.32 21.10 6.53
CA LEU A 146 0.24 21.42 5.61
C LEU A 146 -0.20 22.87 5.89
N PHE A 147 -0.36 23.65 4.82
CA PHE A 147 -0.72 25.07 4.92
C PHE A 147 -2.19 25.26 4.64
N HIS A 148 -2.88 25.91 5.55
CA HIS A 148 -4.32 26.16 5.48
C HIS A 148 -4.62 27.63 5.33
N LYS A 149 -5.61 27.96 4.49
CA LYS A 149 -6.17 29.29 4.45
C LYS A 149 -7.09 29.47 5.66
N VAL A 150 -6.78 30.42 6.55
CA VAL A 150 -7.54 30.68 7.75
C VAL A 150 -8.17 32.06 7.69
N GLY A 151 -9.48 32.13 7.50
CA GLY A 151 -10.24 33.38 7.52
C GLY A 151 -9.64 34.47 6.63
N ASN A 152 -9.35 35.62 7.19
CA ASN A 152 -8.78 36.79 6.51
C ASN A 152 -7.27 36.97 6.79
N LEU A 153 -6.57 35.93 7.22
CA LEU A 153 -5.11 36.02 7.36
C LEU A 153 -4.48 36.13 5.97
N ASP A 154 -3.51 37.05 5.82
CA ASP A 154 -2.80 37.26 4.57
C ASP A 154 -1.91 36.06 4.22
N GLU A 155 -1.35 35.40 5.24
CA GLU A 155 -0.47 34.23 5.09
C GLU A 155 -1.17 32.94 5.53
N PRO A 156 -1.04 31.83 4.79
CA PRO A 156 -1.55 30.53 5.19
C PRO A 156 -0.87 30.05 6.49
N LEU A 157 -1.63 29.42 7.37
CA LEU A 157 -1.13 28.82 8.61
C LEU A 157 -0.58 27.40 8.34
N GLY A 158 0.71 27.20 8.59
CA GLY A 158 1.33 25.86 8.51
C GLY A 158 1.08 25.04 9.77
N LEU A 159 0.39 23.91 9.63
CA LEU A 159 0.16 22.96 10.72
C LEU A 159 1.05 21.73 10.54
N PRO A 160 1.75 21.27 11.60
CA PRO A 160 2.46 20.00 11.57
C PRO A 160 1.46 18.84 11.45
N LEU A 161 1.84 17.76 10.75
CA LEU A 161 0.96 16.62 10.45
C LEU A 161 0.23 16.05 11.68
N ARG A 162 0.87 16.04 12.86
CA ARG A 162 0.28 15.53 14.09
C ARG A 162 -0.94 16.32 14.58
N LEU A 163 -1.13 17.54 14.12
CA LEU A 163 -2.28 18.40 14.45
C LEU A 163 -3.39 18.34 13.41
N GLU A 164 -3.18 17.63 12.31
CA GLU A 164 -4.18 17.43 11.28
C GLU A 164 -5.27 16.44 11.70
N SER A 165 -6.38 16.47 10.98
CA SER A 165 -7.44 15.48 11.13
C SER A 165 -6.93 14.07 10.85
N GLN A 166 -7.55 13.05 11.44
CA GLN A 166 -7.17 11.66 11.20
C GLN A 166 -7.28 11.30 9.71
N GLY A 167 -8.30 11.82 9.01
CA GLY A 167 -8.45 11.61 7.56
C GLY A 167 -7.29 12.20 6.77
N THR A 168 -6.89 13.44 7.07
CA THR A 168 -5.73 14.10 6.45
C THR A 168 -4.44 13.33 6.72
N GLN A 169 -4.22 12.88 7.97
CA GLN A 169 -3.07 12.06 8.32
C GLN A 169 -3.05 10.74 7.53
N THR A 170 -4.22 10.10 7.36
CA THR A 170 -4.35 8.86 6.58
C THR A 170 -4.02 9.09 5.10
N LEU A 171 -4.49 10.19 4.51
CA LEU A 171 -4.15 10.54 3.13
C LEU A 171 -2.65 10.74 2.92
N VAL A 172 -1.98 11.43 3.84
CA VAL A 172 -0.52 11.61 3.79
C VAL A 172 0.19 10.26 3.81
N LYS A 173 -0.36 9.27 4.50
CA LYS A 173 0.22 7.93 4.59
C LYS A 173 -0.02 7.08 3.33
N ILE A 174 -1.18 7.21 2.68
CA ILE A 174 -1.61 6.33 1.59
C ILE A 174 -1.20 6.89 0.22
N VAL A 175 -1.51 8.16 -0.04
CA VAL A 175 -1.42 8.76 -1.38
C VAL A 175 -0.04 8.69 -2.00
N PRO A 176 1.07 8.90 -1.26
CA PRO A 176 2.41 8.79 -1.82
C PRO A 176 2.70 7.42 -2.45
N TYR A 177 2.30 6.35 -1.77
CA TYR A 177 2.52 4.97 -2.24
C TYR A 177 1.62 4.62 -3.45
N LEU A 178 0.38 5.10 -3.47
CA LEU A 178 -0.49 4.97 -4.64
C LEU A 178 0.13 5.64 -5.88
N PHE A 179 0.65 6.86 -5.73
CA PHE A 179 1.30 7.55 -6.83
C PHE A 179 2.63 6.90 -7.24
N GLN A 180 3.39 6.36 -6.28
CA GLN A 180 4.59 5.59 -6.59
C GLN A 180 4.26 4.33 -7.39
N ALA A 181 3.21 3.61 -7.00
CA ALA A 181 2.77 2.44 -7.75
C ALA A 181 2.35 2.80 -9.17
N LEU A 182 1.55 3.85 -9.36
CA LEU A 182 1.15 4.36 -10.68
C LEU A 182 2.34 4.81 -11.53
N GLU A 183 3.32 5.47 -10.91
CA GLU A 183 4.53 5.94 -11.62
C GLU A 183 5.43 4.80 -12.06
N ASN A 184 5.51 3.72 -11.28
CA ASN A 184 6.36 2.57 -11.56
C ASN A 184 5.67 1.47 -12.36
N GLY A 185 4.33 1.46 -12.45
CA GLY A 185 3.56 0.34 -12.99
C GLY A 185 3.61 -0.89 -12.09
N SER A 186 3.75 -0.67 -10.77
CA SER A 186 3.96 -1.75 -9.80
C SER A 186 2.65 -2.20 -9.13
N PHE A 187 2.72 -3.33 -8.43
CA PHE A 187 1.64 -3.83 -7.59
C PHE A 187 1.72 -3.23 -6.19
N LEU A 188 0.57 -2.83 -5.66
CA LEU A 188 0.40 -2.37 -4.29
C LEU A 188 -0.77 -3.11 -3.64
N ALA A 189 -0.54 -3.75 -2.50
CA ALA A 189 -1.61 -4.24 -1.64
C ALA A 189 -1.79 -3.28 -0.45
N TYR A 190 -3.03 -2.94 -0.12
CA TYR A 190 -3.35 -2.09 1.02
C TYR A 190 -4.48 -2.71 1.84
N ASP A 191 -4.20 -2.99 3.10
CA ASP A 191 -5.18 -3.53 4.04
C ASP A 191 -5.96 -2.39 4.71
N GLU A 192 -7.28 -2.52 4.75
CA GLU A 192 -8.22 -1.53 5.33
C GLU A 192 -8.06 -0.10 4.77
N ILE A 193 -8.01 0.05 3.43
CA ILE A 193 -7.78 1.33 2.75
C ILE A 193 -8.84 2.41 3.08
N SER A 194 -10.04 2.02 3.51
CA SER A 194 -11.14 2.94 3.83
C SER A 194 -11.04 3.59 5.20
N THR A 195 -10.08 3.20 6.03
CA THR A 195 -9.97 3.71 7.40
C THR A 195 -9.75 5.22 7.40
N ALA A 196 -10.73 5.96 7.93
CA ALA A 196 -10.73 7.43 8.07
C ALA A 196 -10.66 8.24 6.76
N VAL A 197 -10.83 7.62 5.59
CA VAL A 197 -10.89 8.30 4.29
C VAL A 197 -12.35 8.43 3.84
N HIS A 198 -12.73 9.62 3.36
CA HIS A 198 -14.09 9.82 2.84
C HIS A 198 -14.34 8.90 1.62
N PRO A 199 -15.50 8.20 1.54
CA PRO A 199 -15.79 7.24 0.47
C PRO A 199 -15.59 7.77 -0.96
N GLU A 200 -16.03 8.99 -1.24
CA GLU A 200 -15.88 9.59 -2.58
C GLU A 200 -14.42 9.83 -2.95
N LEU A 201 -13.58 10.18 -1.97
CA LEU A 201 -12.16 10.33 -2.18
C LEU A 201 -11.48 8.98 -2.44
N LEU A 202 -11.90 7.94 -1.70
CA LEU A 202 -11.42 6.58 -1.94
C LEU A 202 -11.80 6.11 -3.35
N LYS A 203 -13.04 6.32 -3.79
CA LYS A 203 -13.47 6.04 -5.18
C LYS A 203 -12.61 6.76 -6.19
N PHE A 204 -12.32 8.03 -5.96
CA PHE A 204 -11.43 8.79 -6.84
C PHE A 204 -10.03 8.15 -6.92
N LEU A 205 -9.43 7.77 -5.78
CA LEU A 205 -8.11 7.13 -5.75
C LEU A 205 -8.11 5.77 -6.48
N VAL A 206 -9.13 4.94 -6.27
CA VAL A 206 -9.29 3.66 -6.97
C VAL A 206 -9.45 3.87 -8.47
N ASN A 207 -10.23 4.86 -8.89
CA ASN A 207 -10.43 5.21 -10.30
C ASN A 207 -9.13 5.65 -11.01
N LEU A 208 -8.12 6.14 -10.29
CA LEU A 208 -6.81 6.41 -10.89
C LEU A 208 -6.16 5.14 -11.45
N PHE A 209 -6.39 4.00 -10.84
CA PHE A 209 -5.87 2.69 -11.31
C PHE A 209 -6.68 2.11 -12.46
N GLN A 210 -7.96 2.45 -12.56
CA GLN A 210 -8.86 1.97 -13.63
C GLN A 210 -8.69 2.75 -14.95
N ASN A 211 -8.22 3.98 -14.87
CA ASN A 211 -8.15 4.86 -16.03
C ASN A 211 -6.77 4.78 -16.71
N SER A 212 -6.74 4.38 -17.98
CA SER A 212 -5.51 4.26 -18.78
C SER A 212 -4.69 5.56 -18.91
N LYS A 213 -5.33 6.74 -18.76
CA LYS A 213 -4.60 8.02 -18.79
C LYS A 213 -3.82 8.28 -17.51
N SER A 214 -4.37 7.89 -16.34
CA SER A 214 -3.70 8.03 -15.05
C SER A 214 -2.79 6.85 -14.73
N ASN A 215 -3.06 5.68 -15.34
CA ASN A 215 -2.33 4.42 -15.15
C ASN A 215 -1.83 3.84 -16.49
N PRO A 216 -0.99 4.57 -17.23
CA PRO A 216 -0.48 4.10 -18.52
C PRO A 216 0.49 2.92 -18.42
N LYS A 217 1.05 2.68 -17.23
CA LYS A 217 2.00 1.59 -16.97
C LYS A 217 1.36 0.33 -16.39
N GLY A 218 0.02 0.31 -16.22
CA GLY A 218 -0.70 -0.86 -15.75
C GLY A 218 -0.43 -1.23 -14.29
N ALA A 219 -0.20 -0.25 -13.40
CA ALA A 219 -0.10 -0.51 -11.96
C ALA A 219 -1.36 -1.22 -11.45
N GLN A 220 -1.18 -2.09 -10.45
CA GLN A 220 -2.28 -2.86 -9.86
C GLN A 220 -2.45 -2.49 -8.40
N LEU A 221 -3.71 -2.35 -7.97
CA LEU A 221 -4.09 -2.10 -6.59
C LEU A 221 -4.98 -3.25 -6.09
N LEU A 222 -4.50 -3.96 -5.08
CA LEU A 222 -5.31 -4.88 -4.28
C LEU A 222 -5.58 -4.21 -2.94
N PHE A 223 -6.83 -4.18 -2.51
CA PHE A 223 -7.15 -3.61 -1.21
C PHE A 223 -8.27 -4.37 -0.50
N THR A 224 -8.24 -4.32 0.82
CA THR A 224 -9.37 -4.72 1.64
C THR A 224 -10.11 -3.49 2.16
N THR A 225 -11.40 -3.64 2.40
CA THR A 225 -12.23 -2.58 2.97
C THR A 225 -13.46 -3.16 3.66
N GLN A 226 -13.91 -2.51 4.71
CA GLN A 226 -15.20 -2.76 5.35
C GLN A 226 -16.31 -1.84 4.79
N ASP A 227 -15.94 -0.87 3.95
CA ASP A 227 -16.89 0.06 3.33
C ASP A 227 -17.45 -0.51 2.02
N ALA A 228 -18.68 -1.06 2.10
CA ALA A 228 -19.38 -1.61 0.94
C ALA A 228 -19.72 -0.56 -0.14
N SER A 229 -19.68 0.74 0.17
CA SER A 229 -20.01 1.81 -0.78
C SER A 229 -19.01 1.93 -1.92
N ILE A 230 -17.75 1.47 -1.73
CA ILE A 230 -16.73 1.45 -2.77
C ILE A 230 -17.04 0.41 -3.86
N ALA A 231 -17.74 -0.67 -3.51
CA ALA A 231 -18.15 -1.70 -4.44
C ALA A 231 -19.36 -1.23 -5.26
N SER A 232 -19.24 -0.11 -5.95
CA SER A 232 -20.25 0.37 -6.90
C SER A 232 -19.86 -0.05 -8.32
N SER A 233 -20.87 -0.33 -9.15
CA SER A 233 -20.66 -0.69 -10.56
C SER A 233 -19.96 0.40 -11.38
N ASP A 234 -19.95 1.65 -10.89
CA ASP A 234 -19.27 2.75 -11.53
C ASP A 234 -17.77 2.77 -11.19
N THR A 235 -17.37 2.06 -10.14
CA THR A 235 -15.98 2.03 -9.65
C THR A 235 -15.32 0.69 -9.92
N LEU A 236 -16.02 -0.44 -9.69
CA LEU A 236 -15.46 -1.79 -9.79
C LEU A 236 -16.36 -2.70 -10.62
N ARG A 237 -15.76 -3.60 -11.40
CA ARG A 237 -16.45 -4.68 -12.08
C ARG A 237 -16.69 -5.85 -11.12
N ALA A 238 -17.62 -6.73 -11.44
CA ALA A 238 -17.94 -7.89 -10.61
C ALA A 238 -16.75 -8.82 -10.37
N ASP A 239 -15.91 -9.02 -11.38
CA ASP A 239 -14.70 -9.84 -11.30
C ASP A 239 -13.61 -9.24 -10.39
N GLN A 240 -13.72 -7.96 -10.05
CA GLN A 240 -12.81 -7.25 -9.16
C GLN A 240 -13.26 -7.25 -7.70
N VAL A 241 -14.50 -7.65 -7.42
CA VAL A 241 -15.08 -7.65 -6.06
C VAL A 241 -15.10 -9.08 -5.51
N TRP A 242 -14.43 -9.25 -4.38
CA TRP A 242 -14.30 -10.54 -3.70
C TRP A 242 -14.79 -10.42 -2.27
N PHE A 243 -15.41 -11.46 -1.76
CA PHE A 243 -15.91 -11.56 -0.39
C PHE A 243 -15.11 -12.60 0.38
N VAL A 244 -14.87 -12.31 1.66
CA VAL A 244 -14.28 -13.24 2.61
C VAL A 244 -15.31 -13.52 3.68
N GLU A 245 -15.69 -14.77 3.84
CA GLU A 245 -16.63 -15.22 4.88
C GLU A 245 -15.95 -16.22 5.79
N LYS A 246 -16.12 -16.04 7.10
CA LYS A 246 -15.57 -16.96 8.09
C LYS A 246 -16.69 -17.84 8.65
N LYS A 247 -16.57 -19.17 8.46
CA LYS A 247 -17.50 -20.19 8.97
C LYS A 247 -16.71 -21.28 9.68
N ASP A 248 -17.12 -21.64 10.87
CA ASP A 248 -16.58 -22.77 11.64
C ASP A 248 -15.05 -22.82 11.73
N GLY A 249 -14.43 -21.64 11.84
CA GLY A 249 -12.96 -21.53 11.96
C GLY A 249 -12.19 -21.55 10.63
N SER A 250 -12.85 -21.78 9.49
CA SER A 250 -12.28 -21.62 8.14
C SER A 250 -12.71 -20.30 7.51
N SER A 251 -11.98 -19.87 6.49
CA SER A 251 -12.33 -18.70 5.69
C SER A 251 -12.52 -19.11 4.23
N ASP A 252 -13.66 -18.73 3.65
CA ASP A 252 -13.97 -18.92 2.25
C ASP A 252 -13.79 -17.60 1.50
N LEU A 253 -13.18 -17.67 0.32
CA LEU A 253 -12.97 -16.54 -0.59
C LEU A 253 -13.73 -16.83 -1.89
N TYR A 254 -14.61 -15.91 -2.30
CA TYR A 254 -15.40 -16.06 -3.52
C TYR A 254 -15.66 -14.71 -4.19
N SER A 255 -15.85 -14.74 -5.51
CA SER A 255 -16.08 -13.55 -6.33
C SER A 255 -17.55 -13.15 -6.36
N ALA A 256 -17.81 -11.85 -6.49
CA ALA A 256 -19.16 -11.38 -6.80
C ALA A 256 -19.68 -11.97 -8.13
N GLN A 257 -18.80 -12.29 -9.06
CA GLN A 257 -19.14 -12.87 -10.36
C GLN A 257 -19.71 -14.30 -10.24
N ASP A 258 -19.44 -15.01 -9.13
CA ASP A 258 -19.91 -16.38 -8.92
C ASP A 258 -21.43 -16.46 -8.61
N PHE A 259 -22.09 -15.31 -8.45
CA PHE A 259 -23.52 -15.25 -8.11
C PHE A 259 -24.41 -15.07 -9.34
N ASP A 260 -25.53 -15.79 -9.36
CA ASP A 260 -26.50 -15.72 -10.43
C ASP A 260 -27.09 -14.33 -10.63
N GLY A 261 -27.22 -13.91 -11.90
CA GLY A 261 -27.74 -12.60 -12.28
C GLY A 261 -26.79 -11.43 -12.02
N VAL A 262 -25.54 -11.72 -11.68
CA VAL A 262 -24.47 -10.73 -11.65
C VAL A 262 -23.88 -10.56 -13.04
N THR A 263 -23.99 -9.36 -13.58
CA THR A 263 -23.36 -8.96 -14.86
C THR A 263 -22.14 -8.11 -14.59
N VAL A 264 -21.29 -7.91 -15.59
CA VAL A 264 -20.03 -7.15 -15.43
C VAL A 264 -20.27 -5.71 -15.01
N THR A 265 -21.42 -5.11 -15.35
CA THR A 265 -21.75 -3.72 -15.07
C THR A 265 -23.20 -3.57 -14.59
N GLY A 266 -23.52 -2.46 -13.95
CA GLY A 266 -24.89 -2.09 -13.56
C GLY A 266 -25.43 -2.77 -12.29
N ILE A 267 -24.56 -3.33 -11.46
CA ILE A 267 -24.96 -4.06 -10.26
C ILE A 267 -24.99 -3.11 -9.05
N PRO A 268 -26.08 -3.08 -8.29
CA PRO A 268 -26.14 -2.34 -7.04
C PRO A 268 -25.45 -3.13 -5.90
N PHE A 269 -24.11 -3.29 -5.96
CA PHE A 269 -23.32 -4.11 -5.04
C PHE A 269 -23.63 -3.81 -3.57
N GLU A 270 -23.57 -2.54 -3.17
CA GLU A 270 -23.82 -2.13 -1.79
C GLU A 270 -25.20 -2.58 -1.31
N LYS A 271 -26.25 -2.36 -2.13
CA LYS A 271 -27.63 -2.76 -1.79
C LYS A 271 -27.75 -4.27 -1.64
N TRP A 272 -27.14 -5.03 -2.55
CA TRP A 272 -27.21 -6.49 -2.53
C TRP A 272 -26.39 -7.08 -1.38
N TYR A 273 -25.23 -6.52 -1.10
CA TYR A 273 -24.42 -6.91 0.05
C TYR A 273 -25.16 -6.65 1.36
N ARG A 274 -25.70 -5.44 1.57
CA ARG A 274 -26.50 -5.10 2.76
C ARG A 274 -27.76 -5.96 2.91
N ALA A 275 -28.31 -6.47 1.81
CA ALA A 275 -29.45 -7.40 1.81
C ALA A 275 -29.03 -8.86 2.04
N GLY A 276 -27.74 -9.14 2.26
CA GLY A 276 -27.22 -10.49 2.51
C GLY A 276 -27.10 -11.37 1.27
N ARG A 277 -27.29 -10.83 0.08
CA ARG A 277 -27.30 -11.65 -1.15
C ARG A 277 -25.96 -12.31 -1.43
N PHE A 278 -24.86 -11.66 -1.04
CA PHE A 278 -23.51 -12.18 -1.24
C PHE A 278 -22.95 -12.94 -0.02
N GLY A 279 -23.71 -13.08 1.07
CA GLY A 279 -23.13 -13.56 2.33
C GLY A 279 -22.13 -12.57 2.94
N ALA A 280 -21.15 -13.08 3.67
CA ALA A 280 -20.08 -12.31 4.32
C ALA A 280 -20.57 -11.13 5.18
N ILE A 281 -21.78 -11.24 5.75
CA ILE A 281 -22.37 -10.27 6.67
C ILE A 281 -22.24 -10.80 8.10
N PRO A 282 -21.85 -9.96 9.08
CA PRO A 282 -21.88 -10.35 10.48
C PRO A 282 -23.27 -10.84 10.90
N SER A 283 -23.35 -12.08 11.37
CA SER A 283 -24.58 -12.65 11.93
C SER A 283 -24.60 -12.31 13.42
N PHE A 284 -25.52 -11.46 13.81
CA PHE A 284 -25.87 -11.24 15.22
C PHE A 284 -26.93 -12.27 15.58
N GLY A 285 -26.48 -13.46 16.06
CA GLY A 285 -27.34 -14.57 16.47
C GLY A 285 -28.25 -14.27 17.64
#